data_c54c4264010217dd2baf6727049b6d71
#
_entry.id   c54c4264010217dd2baf6727049b6d71
#
_cell.length_a   1.000
_cell.length_b   1.000
_cell.length_c   1.000
_cell.angle_alpha   90.00
_cell.angle_beta   90.00
_cell.angle_gamma   90.00
#
_symmetry.space_group_name_H-M   'P 1'
#
loop_
_entity.id
_entity.type
_entity.pdbx_description
1 polymer ?
#
loop_
_entity_poly.entity_id
_entity_poly.type
_entity_poly.pdbx_seq_one_letter_code
_entity_poly.pdbx_strand_id
1 'polypeptide(L)'
;MKKLSVSIILYFFLSVNSFSHLNHYAEVKYLEYDLYRNNDLIGSHIYIFDRKGDNLSVKSTVNFKITKLGIDLYKYFAESTENYEKNSFKSFKSTTIQNKKSKYVNIKLDSKKNTLKIDGSSFKGDADVNFMVGTWWNHEIVKAKAQISAISGRIIDQKVQFLGKKQIDLNGKFYEALHFKFLSSDETLPDNKKLNTDIWYDAKSLIWLKAQFIKQGNWEYRLKKLN
;
A
#
# COMPACT_ATOMS: atom_id res chain seq x y z
N MET A 1 51.52 29.91 36.16
CA MET A 1 51.43 28.82 35.18
C MET A 1 49.97 28.35 35.11
N LYS A 2 49.23 28.76 34.08
CA LYS A 2 47.81 28.37 33.88
C LYS A 2 47.77 27.07 33.08
N LYS A 3 47.20 25.99 33.67
CA LYS A 3 46.98 24.74 32.98
C LYS A 3 45.74 24.86 32.08
N LEU A 4 45.95 24.73 30.78
CA LEU A 4 44.90 24.70 29.77
C LEU A 4 44.37 23.25 29.67
N SER A 5 43.15 23.00 30.17
CA SER A 5 42.49 21.70 30.03
C SER A 5 41.79 21.69 28.66
N VAL A 6 42.30 20.88 27.74
CA VAL A 6 41.67 20.62 26.46
C VAL A 6 40.63 19.48 26.64
N SER A 7 39.36 19.84 26.65
CA SER A 7 38.26 18.85 26.62
C SER A 7 38.05 18.38 25.17
N ILE A 8 38.46 17.15 24.90
CA ILE A 8 38.15 16.47 23.62
C ILE A 8 36.70 15.98 23.69
N ILE A 9 35.79 16.67 22.98
CA ILE A 9 34.40 16.20 22.79
C ILE A 9 34.44 15.17 21.67
N LEU A 10 34.33 13.89 22.07
CA LEU A 10 34.21 12.76 21.14
C LEU A 10 32.79 12.73 20.61
N TYR A 11 32.55 13.26 19.39
CA TYR A 11 31.29 13.09 18.68
C TYR A 11 31.18 11.64 18.21
N PHE A 12 30.42 10.84 18.95
CA PHE A 12 29.94 9.56 18.46
C PHE A 12 28.91 9.83 17.36
N PHE A 13 29.32 9.74 16.11
CA PHE A 13 28.39 9.57 14.98
C PHE A 13 27.74 8.20 15.13
N LEU A 14 26.58 8.15 15.78
CA LEU A 14 25.67 7.03 15.66
C LEU A 14 25.17 7.03 14.21
N SER A 15 25.81 6.25 13.35
CA SER A 15 25.26 5.90 12.05
C SER A 15 23.95 5.14 12.31
N VAL A 16 22.84 5.87 12.26
CA VAL A 16 21.51 5.25 12.20
C VAL A 16 21.50 4.50 10.87
N ASN A 17 21.70 3.18 10.93
CA ASN A 17 21.43 2.33 9.78
C ASN A 17 19.96 2.51 9.43
N SER A 18 19.69 3.33 8.42
CA SER A 18 18.39 3.41 7.78
C SER A 18 18.17 2.04 7.12
N PHE A 19 17.58 1.11 7.87
CA PHE A 19 17.13 -0.14 7.29
C PHE A 19 16.12 0.22 6.21
N SER A 20 16.48 -0.07 4.98
CA SER A 20 15.57 0.12 3.86
C SER A 20 14.30 -0.70 4.11
N HIS A 21 13.17 -0.01 4.17
CA HIS A 21 11.88 -0.60 4.52
C HIS A 21 11.43 -1.71 3.56
N LEU A 22 11.97 -1.79 2.36
CA LEU A 22 11.72 -2.89 1.42
C LEU A 22 12.45 -4.19 1.78
N ASN A 23 13.38 -4.15 2.76
CA ASN A 23 14.07 -5.36 3.22
C ASN A 23 13.12 -6.36 3.89
N HIS A 24 12.00 -5.92 4.45
CA HIS A 24 10.97 -6.83 4.99
C HIS A 24 10.38 -7.76 3.93
N TYR A 25 10.46 -7.37 2.66
CA TYR A 25 9.99 -8.15 1.51
C TYR A 25 11.14 -8.79 0.71
N ALA A 26 12.39 -8.85 1.27
CA ALA A 26 13.54 -9.38 0.54
C ALA A 26 13.33 -10.83 0.08
N GLU A 27 12.76 -11.66 0.95
CA GLU A 27 12.51 -13.08 0.70
C GLU A 27 11.10 -13.36 0.15
N VAL A 28 10.23 -12.34 0.10
CA VAL A 28 8.86 -12.52 -0.37
C VAL A 28 8.83 -12.52 -1.89
N LYS A 29 8.29 -13.58 -2.47
CA LYS A 29 8.10 -13.74 -3.92
C LYS A 29 6.64 -13.65 -4.34
N TYR A 30 5.74 -13.99 -3.43
CA TYR A 30 4.32 -14.14 -3.73
C TYR A 30 3.46 -13.85 -2.51
N LEU A 31 2.41 -13.05 -2.71
CA LEU A 31 1.31 -12.86 -1.75
C LEU A 31 -0.01 -13.08 -2.46
N GLU A 32 -0.92 -13.79 -1.83
CA GLU A 32 -2.29 -13.97 -2.30
C GLU A 32 -3.26 -13.64 -1.18
N TYR A 33 -4.29 -12.87 -1.53
CA TYR A 33 -5.38 -12.50 -0.63
C TYR A 33 -6.70 -12.99 -1.21
N ASP A 34 -7.54 -13.58 -0.37
CA ASP A 34 -8.94 -13.77 -0.67
C ASP A 34 -9.72 -12.47 -0.44
N LEU A 35 -10.62 -12.14 -1.35
CA LEU A 35 -11.49 -10.97 -1.26
C LEU A 35 -12.89 -11.42 -0.90
N TYR A 36 -13.40 -10.84 0.20
CA TYR A 36 -14.76 -11.08 0.67
C TYR A 36 -15.60 -9.82 0.57
N ARG A 37 -16.90 -10.01 0.31
CA ARG A 37 -17.92 -8.97 0.42
C ARG A 37 -19.12 -9.55 1.14
N ASN A 38 -19.50 -8.96 2.29
CA ASN A 38 -20.54 -9.47 3.19
C ASN A 38 -20.34 -10.95 3.56
N ASN A 39 -19.08 -11.35 3.80
CA ASN A 39 -18.60 -12.71 4.08
C ASN A 39 -18.61 -13.69 2.89
N ASP A 40 -19.10 -13.31 1.72
CA ASP A 40 -19.01 -14.13 0.52
C ASP A 40 -17.64 -13.95 -0.14
N LEU A 41 -16.95 -15.05 -0.47
CA LEU A 41 -15.73 -15.03 -1.26
C LEU A 41 -16.08 -14.62 -2.70
N ILE A 42 -15.54 -13.47 -3.15
CA ILE A 42 -15.86 -12.90 -4.46
C ILE A 42 -14.70 -12.92 -5.44
N GLY A 43 -13.47 -13.15 -4.98
CA GLY A 43 -12.28 -13.14 -5.83
C GLY A 43 -10.98 -13.11 -5.07
N SER A 44 -9.91 -12.65 -5.74
CA SER A 44 -8.56 -12.64 -5.20
C SER A 44 -7.76 -11.41 -5.59
N HIS A 45 -6.70 -11.15 -4.81
CA HIS A 45 -5.65 -10.16 -5.08
C HIS A 45 -4.29 -10.84 -4.94
N ILE A 46 -3.48 -10.81 -5.98
CA ILE A 46 -2.17 -11.47 -6.04
C ILE A 46 -1.09 -10.42 -6.23
N TYR A 47 0.03 -10.58 -5.52
CA TYR A 47 1.27 -9.85 -5.74
C TYR A 47 2.39 -10.83 -6.08
N ILE A 48 3.21 -10.46 -7.07
CA ILE A 48 4.43 -11.15 -7.45
C ILE A 48 5.58 -10.17 -7.34
N PHE A 49 6.61 -10.54 -6.57
CA PHE A 49 7.81 -9.75 -6.32
C PHE A 49 8.97 -10.33 -7.13
N ASP A 50 9.42 -9.61 -8.15
CA ASP A 50 10.57 -9.97 -8.98
C ASP A 50 11.74 -9.05 -8.63
N ARG A 51 12.75 -9.62 -7.97
CA ARG A 51 13.96 -8.91 -7.55
C ARG A 51 15.17 -9.34 -8.38
N LYS A 52 15.87 -8.36 -8.96
CA LYS A 52 17.10 -8.56 -9.75
C LYS A 52 18.14 -7.53 -9.31
N GLY A 53 19.08 -7.96 -8.47
CA GLY A 53 20.03 -7.05 -7.82
C GLY A 53 19.30 -5.96 -7.04
N ASP A 54 19.62 -4.70 -7.34
CA ASP A 54 19.03 -3.53 -6.70
C ASP A 54 17.61 -3.18 -7.20
N ASN A 55 17.11 -3.89 -8.22
CA ASN A 55 15.81 -3.62 -8.81
C ASN A 55 14.75 -4.55 -8.22
N LEU A 56 13.60 -3.98 -7.86
CA LEU A 56 12.40 -4.71 -7.46
C LEU A 56 11.24 -4.29 -8.36
N SER A 57 10.58 -5.27 -8.97
CA SER A 57 9.31 -5.10 -9.67
C SER A 57 8.21 -5.85 -8.93
N VAL A 58 7.18 -5.14 -8.50
CA VAL A 58 6.01 -5.71 -7.83
C VAL A 58 4.84 -5.66 -8.80
N LYS A 59 4.42 -6.84 -9.27
CA LYS A 59 3.23 -6.99 -10.12
C LYS A 59 2.05 -7.35 -9.25
N SER A 60 0.90 -6.75 -9.53
CA SER A 60 -0.34 -7.01 -8.81
C SER A 60 -1.47 -7.30 -9.78
N THR A 61 -2.31 -8.29 -9.44
CA THR A 61 -3.53 -8.63 -10.17
C THR A 61 -4.68 -8.74 -9.19
N VAL A 62 -5.73 -7.98 -9.42
CA VAL A 62 -7.00 -8.07 -8.68
C VAL A 62 -8.08 -8.55 -9.62
N ASN A 63 -8.77 -9.61 -9.24
CA ASN A 63 -9.88 -10.13 -10.02
C ASN A 63 -11.03 -10.55 -9.09
N PHE A 64 -12.19 -9.94 -9.24
CA PHE A 64 -13.38 -10.35 -8.52
C PHE A 64 -14.67 -10.07 -9.28
N LYS A 65 -15.73 -10.76 -8.88
CA LYS A 65 -17.08 -10.54 -9.39
C LYS A 65 -18.10 -10.60 -8.26
N ILE A 66 -19.14 -9.80 -8.38
CA ILE A 66 -20.30 -9.81 -7.49
C ILE A 66 -21.46 -10.40 -8.27
N THR A 67 -21.93 -11.55 -7.83
CA THR A 67 -23.03 -12.29 -8.47
C THR A 67 -24.22 -12.32 -7.50
N LYS A 68 -25.44 -12.15 -8.02
CA LYS A 68 -26.68 -12.33 -7.27
C LYS A 68 -27.67 -13.10 -8.12
N LEU A 69 -28.25 -14.18 -7.58
CA LEU A 69 -29.18 -15.07 -8.28
C LEU A 69 -28.64 -15.55 -9.64
N GLY A 70 -27.33 -15.90 -9.70
CA GLY A 70 -26.68 -16.36 -10.92
C GLY A 70 -26.33 -15.27 -11.94
N ILE A 71 -26.67 -13.99 -11.67
CA ILE A 71 -26.39 -12.86 -12.57
C ILE A 71 -25.17 -12.08 -12.05
N ASP A 72 -24.18 -11.88 -12.92
CA ASP A 72 -23.01 -11.06 -12.61
C ASP A 72 -23.38 -9.57 -12.64
N LEU A 73 -23.50 -8.96 -11.44
CA LEU A 73 -23.84 -7.55 -11.27
C LEU A 73 -22.63 -6.63 -11.44
N TYR A 74 -21.45 -7.11 -11.06
CA TYR A 74 -20.22 -6.32 -11.12
C TYR A 74 -19.01 -7.21 -11.35
N LYS A 75 -18.19 -6.83 -12.34
CA LYS A 75 -16.91 -7.47 -12.66
C LYS A 75 -15.80 -6.44 -12.50
N TYR A 76 -14.73 -6.84 -11.85
CA TYR A 76 -13.55 -6.01 -11.62
C TYR A 76 -12.29 -6.80 -11.96
N PHE A 77 -11.47 -6.19 -12.80
CA PHE A 77 -10.14 -6.68 -13.10
C PHE A 77 -9.16 -5.51 -13.09
N ALA A 78 -8.04 -5.67 -12.40
CA ALA A 78 -6.97 -4.70 -12.42
C ALA A 78 -5.61 -5.39 -12.42
N GLU A 79 -4.70 -4.82 -13.19
CA GLU A 79 -3.29 -5.18 -13.20
C GLU A 79 -2.45 -3.95 -12.93
N SER A 80 -1.38 -4.13 -12.18
CA SER A 80 -0.41 -3.07 -11.96
C SER A 80 1.02 -3.58 -11.88
N THR A 81 1.96 -2.67 -12.11
CA THR A 81 3.39 -2.89 -11.88
C THR A 81 3.96 -1.67 -11.18
N GLU A 82 4.65 -1.90 -10.08
CA GLU A 82 5.34 -0.91 -9.26
C GLU A 82 6.83 -1.23 -9.28
N ASN A 83 7.70 -0.28 -9.63
CA ASN A 83 9.12 -0.50 -9.79
C ASN A 83 9.93 0.35 -8.83
N TYR A 84 10.96 -0.26 -8.26
CA TYR A 84 11.93 0.34 -7.35
C TYR A 84 13.35 0.05 -7.82
N GLU A 85 14.25 0.97 -7.58
CA GLU A 85 15.69 0.80 -7.74
C GLU A 85 16.39 1.28 -6.47
N LYS A 86 17.30 0.47 -5.91
CA LYS A 86 17.96 0.74 -4.63
C LYS A 86 16.97 1.16 -3.54
N ASN A 87 15.84 0.44 -3.48
CA ASN A 87 14.72 0.69 -2.57
C ASN A 87 13.99 2.04 -2.75
N SER A 88 14.30 2.81 -3.78
CA SER A 88 13.61 4.06 -4.11
C SER A 88 12.56 3.81 -5.19
N PHE A 89 11.35 4.34 -4.98
CA PHE A 89 10.29 4.29 -5.97
C PHE A 89 10.72 4.93 -7.29
N LYS A 90 10.40 4.29 -8.40
CA LYS A 90 10.69 4.79 -9.76
C LYS A 90 9.46 5.03 -10.59
N SER A 91 8.55 4.06 -10.59
CA SER A 91 7.35 4.16 -11.41
C SER A 91 6.24 3.23 -10.92
N PHE A 92 5.03 3.59 -11.27
CA PHE A 92 3.84 2.76 -11.15
C PHE A 92 3.01 2.84 -12.43
N LYS A 93 2.46 1.72 -12.86
CA LYS A 93 1.50 1.66 -13.96
C LYS A 93 0.38 0.71 -13.61
N SER A 94 -0.86 1.11 -13.90
CA SER A 94 -2.03 0.23 -13.74
C SER A 94 -3.05 0.40 -14.85
N THR A 95 -3.80 -0.66 -15.08
CA THR A 95 -5.04 -0.68 -15.86
C THR A 95 -6.11 -1.35 -15.03
N THR A 96 -7.30 -0.75 -14.98
CA THR A 96 -8.45 -1.26 -14.22
C THR A 96 -9.67 -1.30 -15.12
N ILE A 97 -10.36 -2.43 -15.15
CA ILE A 97 -11.63 -2.62 -15.86
C ILE A 97 -12.73 -2.85 -14.82
N GLN A 98 -13.72 -1.96 -14.81
CA GLN A 98 -14.89 -2.01 -13.93
C GLN A 98 -16.14 -2.20 -14.81
N ASN A 99 -16.68 -3.41 -14.90
CA ASN A 99 -17.64 -3.79 -15.93
C ASN A 99 -17.06 -3.47 -17.33
N LYS A 100 -17.64 -2.45 -18.00
CA LYS A 100 -17.20 -1.99 -19.33
C LYS A 100 -16.35 -0.71 -19.29
N LYS A 101 -16.08 -0.15 -18.09
CA LYS A 101 -15.33 1.10 -17.94
C LYS A 101 -13.87 0.80 -17.67
N SER A 102 -12.97 1.36 -18.47
CA SER A 102 -11.53 1.30 -18.27
C SER A 102 -11.02 2.53 -17.56
N LYS A 103 -10.05 2.34 -16.66
CA LYS A 103 -9.27 3.39 -16.01
C LYS A 103 -7.80 3.04 -16.06
N TYR A 104 -6.93 4.03 -15.93
CA TYR A 104 -5.49 3.84 -15.91
C TYR A 104 -4.80 4.83 -14.99
N VAL A 105 -3.58 4.46 -14.60
CA VAL A 105 -2.64 5.32 -13.88
C VAL A 105 -1.24 5.04 -14.38
N ASN A 106 -0.48 6.10 -14.69
CA ASN A 106 0.96 6.05 -14.88
C ASN A 106 1.58 7.07 -13.93
N ILE A 107 2.55 6.64 -13.11
CA ILE A 107 3.30 7.51 -12.21
C ILE A 107 4.78 7.29 -12.48
N LYS A 108 5.54 8.38 -12.56
CA LYS A 108 7.01 8.35 -12.69
C LYS A 108 7.63 9.33 -11.72
N LEU A 109 8.74 8.93 -11.10
CA LEU A 109 9.58 9.85 -10.34
C LEU A 109 10.30 10.79 -11.32
N ASP A 110 10.10 12.10 -11.15
CA ASP A 110 10.95 13.13 -11.75
C ASP A 110 12.06 13.47 -10.76
N SER A 111 13.23 12.85 -10.93
CA SER A 111 14.37 13.04 -10.02
C SER A 111 14.96 14.44 -10.09
N LYS A 112 14.73 15.21 -11.18
CA LYS A 112 15.24 16.59 -11.32
C LYS A 112 14.40 17.56 -10.50
N LYS A 113 13.09 17.36 -10.49
CA LYS A 113 12.13 18.20 -9.74
C LYS A 113 11.84 17.65 -8.34
N ASN A 114 12.28 16.43 -8.03
CA ASN A 114 11.91 15.69 -6.81
C ASN A 114 10.39 15.62 -6.59
N THR A 115 9.66 15.26 -7.65
CA THR A 115 8.19 15.13 -7.66
C THR A 115 7.77 13.82 -8.31
N LEU A 116 6.53 13.40 -8.06
CA LEU A 116 5.86 12.32 -8.78
C LEU A 116 5.03 12.93 -9.92
N LYS A 117 5.35 12.57 -11.16
CA LYS A 117 4.52 12.93 -12.32
C LYS A 117 3.43 11.89 -12.50
N ILE A 118 2.18 12.30 -12.36
CA ILE A 118 1.00 11.45 -12.47
C ILE A 118 0.27 11.74 -13.77
N ASP A 119 -0.06 10.68 -14.52
CA ASP A 119 -1.01 10.68 -15.63
C ASP A 119 -2.04 9.58 -15.37
N GLY A 120 -3.19 9.95 -14.84
CA GLY A 120 -4.26 9.03 -14.45
C GLY A 120 -5.62 9.48 -14.97
N SER A 121 -6.56 8.55 -14.92
CA SER A 121 -7.94 8.79 -15.37
C SER A 121 -8.68 9.87 -14.57
N SER A 122 -8.26 10.18 -13.34
CA SER A 122 -8.91 11.17 -12.47
C SER A 122 -8.00 12.31 -12.03
N PHE A 123 -6.71 12.24 -12.32
CA PHE A 123 -5.75 13.27 -11.99
C PHE A 123 -4.56 13.22 -12.95
N LYS A 124 -4.12 14.39 -13.41
CA LYS A 124 -2.91 14.60 -14.21
C LYS A 124 -2.16 15.80 -13.63
N GLY A 125 -0.88 15.62 -13.33
CA GLY A 125 -0.04 16.68 -12.77
C GLY A 125 1.09 16.15 -11.92
N ASP A 126 1.79 17.05 -11.25
CA ASP A 126 2.87 16.73 -10.33
C ASP A 126 2.31 16.57 -8.90
N ALA A 127 2.93 15.70 -8.09
CA ALA A 127 2.60 15.46 -6.70
C ALA A 127 3.88 15.38 -5.85
N ASP A 128 3.73 15.49 -4.53
CA ASP A 128 4.82 15.34 -3.59
C ASP A 128 5.45 13.95 -3.70
N VAL A 129 6.79 13.89 -3.73
CA VAL A 129 7.56 12.64 -3.82
C VAL A 129 7.32 11.70 -2.65
N ASN A 130 6.85 12.22 -1.50
CA ASN A 130 6.55 11.45 -0.30
C ASN A 130 5.12 10.85 -0.31
N PHE A 131 4.31 11.12 -1.33
CA PHE A 131 3.04 10.42 -1.49
C PHE A 131 3.28 8.98 -1.95
N MET A 132 2.41 8.07 -1.53
CA MET A 132 2.55 6.66 -1.86
C MET A 132 1.35 6.14 -2.65
N VAL A 133 1.60 5.15 -3.50
CA VAL A 133 0.52 4.46 -4.20
C VAL A 133 -0.27 3.62 -3.20
N GLY A 134 -1.60 3.69 -3.24
CA GLY A 134 -2.51 2.98 -2.34
C GLY A 134 -2.60 1.49 -2.65
N THR A 135 -1.47 0.78 -2.67
CA THR A 135 -1.39 -0.67 -2.93
C THR A 135 -1.32 -1.50 -1.64
N TRP A 136 -1.08 -0.88 -0.51
CA TRP A 136 -1.06 -1.40 0.87
C TRP A 136 -0.01 -2.46 1.18
N TRP A 137 0.57 -3.15 0.21
CA TRP A 137 1.61 -4.13 0.46
C TRP A 137 2.83 -3.51 1.16
N ASN A 138 3.17 -2.27 0.82
CA ASN A 138 4.27 -1.54 1.45
C ASN A 138 3.74 -0.79 2.69
N HIS A 139 4.14 -1.27 3.88
CA HIS A 139 3.69 -0.72 5.15
C HIS A 139 4.09 0.74 5.41
N GLU A 140 5.08 1.29 4.67
CA GLU A 140 5.46 2.70 4.78
C GLU A 140 4.32 3.67 4.45
N ILE A 141 3.27 3.20 3.78
CA ILE A 141 2.06 3.98 3.52
C ILE A 141 1.41 4.52 4.80
N VAL A 142 1.67 3.91 5.97
CA VAL A 142 1.18 4.42 7.27
C VAL A 142 1.79 5.77 7.66
N LYS A 143 2.94 6.14 7.07
CA LYS A 143 3.64 7.40 7.32
C LYS A 143 3.33 8.48 6.27
N ALA A 144 2.74 8.09 5.14
CA ALA A 144 2.46 9.02 4.05
C ALA A 144 1.32 9.99 4.41
N LYS A 145 1.48 11.27 4.04
CA LYS A 145 0.42 12.30 4.21
C LYS A 145 -0.75 12.10 3.24
N ALA A 146 -0.47 11.49 2.09
CA ALA A 146 -1.48 11.17 1.09
C ALA A 146 -1.14 9.86 0.38
N GLN A 147 -2.19 9.20 -0.12
CA GLN A 147 -2.03 8.09 -1.05
C GLN A 147 -2.57 8.45 -2.43
N ILE A 148 -1.94 7.91 -3.46
CA ILE A 148 -2.36 8.01 -4.85
C ILE A 148 -3.15 6.76 -5.18
N SER A 149 -4.40 6.95 -5.62
CA SER A 149 -5.27 5.83 -6.01
C SER A 149 -4.64 5.01 -7.14
N ALA A 150 -4.37 3.74 -6.88
CA ALA A 150 -3.87 2.78 -7.88
C ALA A 150 -4.86 2.54 -9.04
N ILE A 151 -6.12 2.96 -8.90
CA ILE A 151 -7.18 2.78 -9.90
C ILE A 151 -7.26 3.96 -10.87
N SER A 152 -7.04 5.19 -10.39
CA SER A 152 -7.38 6.39 -11.18
C SER A 152 -6.40 7.56 -11.04
N GLY A 153 -5.37 7.44 -10.21
CA GLY A 153 -4.38 8.49 -9.97
C GLY A 153 -4.86 9.60 -9.03
N ARG A 154 -6.11 9.57 -8.53
CA ARG A 154 -6.60 10.57 -7.59
C ARG A 154 -5.76 10.60 -6.33
N ILE A 155 -5.35 11.78 -5.89
CA ILE A 155 -4.66 12.00 -4.61
C ILE A 155 -5.71 12.01 -3.49
N ILE A 156 -5.41 11.35 -2.39
CA ILE A 156 -6.28 11.21 -1.22
C ILE A 156 -5.43 11.55 -0.01
N ASP A 157 -5.61 12.76 0.52
CA ASP A 157 -4.99 13.15 1.78
C ASP A 157 -5.52 12.28 2.91
N GLN A 158 -4.62 11.80 3.76
CA GLN A 158 -4.96 10.82 4.77
C GLN A 158 -4.48 11.19 6.17
N LYS A 159 -5.25 10.76 7.16
CA LYS A 159 -4.85 10.64 8.56
C LYS A 159 -4.74 9.16 8.89
N VAL A 160 -3.64 8.74 9.47
CA VAL A 160 -3.44 7.35 9.90
C VAL A 160 -3.37 7.30 11.41
N GLN A 161 -4.19 6.44 12.00
CA GLN A 161 -4.25 6.21 13.44
C GLN A 161 -3.76 4.80 13.75
N PHE A 162 -2.80 4.66 14.65
CA PHE A 162 -2.42 3.37 15.20
C PHE A 162 -3.39 2.96 16.31
N LEU A 163 -4.08 1.85 16.13
CA LEU A 163 -5.10 1.34 17.06
C LEU A 163 -4.57 0.23 17.98
N GLY A 164 -3.24 0.02 17.99
CA GLY A 164 -2.58 -0.95 18.85
C GLY A 164 -2.27 -2.29 18.19
N LYS A 165 -1.76 -3.21 19.01
CA LYS A 165 -1.51 -4.61 18.61
C LYS A 165 -2.73 -5.46 18.94
N LYS A 166 -3.04 -6.41 18.06
CA LYS A 166 -4.14 -7.36 18.23
C LYS A 166 -3.74 -8.73 17.71
N GLN A 167 -4.18 -9.77 18.37
CA GLN A 167 -4.15 -11.11 17.79
C GLN A 167 -5.32 -11.25 16.81
N ILE A 168 -5.03 -11.70 15.61
CA ILE A 168 -6.04 -11.98 14.58
C ILE A 168 -5.89 -13.41 14.09
N ASP A 169 -7.01 -14.06 13.80
CA ASP A 169 -7.06 -15.36 13.14
C ASP A 169 -7.29 -15.16 11.63
N LEU A 170 -6.44 -15.76 10.82
CA LEU A 170 -6.61 -15.85 9.38
C LEU A 170 -6.52 -17.31 8.97
N ASN A 171 -7.67 -17.90 8.66
CA ASN A 171 -7.78 -19.29 8.21
C ASN A 171 -7.17 -20.32 9.20
N GLY A 172 -7.38 -20.12 10.51
CA GLY A 172 -6.87 -20.99 11.57
C GLY A 172 -5.40 -20.72 11.97
N LYS A 173 -4.77 -19.71 11.38
CA LYS A 173 -3.43 -19.26 11.77
C LYS A 173 -3.51 -17.93 12.51
N PHE A 174 -2.94 -17.89 13.72
CA PHE A 174 -2.90 -16.70 14.56
C PHE A 174 -1.69 -15.83 14.25
N TYR A 175 -1.93 -14.51 14.13
CA TYR A 175 -0.91 -13.50 13.92
C TYR A 175 -1.02 -12.42 14.99
N GLU A 176 0.11 -11.96 15.52
CA GLU A 176 0.17 -10.70 16.24
C GLU A 176 0.24 -9.57 15.19
N ALA A 177 -0.77 -8.72 15.15
CA ALA A 177 -0.92 -7.73 14.11
C ALA A 177 -0.94 -6.30 14.64
N LEU A 178 -0.28 -5.39 13.93
CA LEU A 178 -0.38 -3.94 14.10
C LEU A 178 -1.62 -3.46 13.36
N HIS A 179 -2.57 -2.86 14.08
CA HIS A 179 -3.82 -2.37 13.53
C HIS A 179 -3.75 -0.86 13.28
N PHE A 180 -4.02 -0.44 12.06
CA PHE A 180 -4.08 0.96 11.66
C PHE A 180 -5.43 1.30 11.06
N LYS A 181 -5.89 2.54 11.31
CA LYS A 181 -7.06 3.14 10.69
C LYS A 181 -6.63 4.23 9.73
N PHE A 182 -7.03 4.12 8.49
CA PHE A 182 -6.77 5.11 7.43
C PHE A 182 -8.05 5.90 7.20
N LEU A 183 -7.98 7.21 7.32
CA LEU A 183 -9.09 8.15 7.16
C LEU A 183 -8.73 9.25 6.16
N SER A 184 -9.69 9.73 5.38
CA SER A 184 -9.50 10.97 4.63
C SER A 184 -9.27 12.14 5.58
N SER A 185 -8.31 13.01 5.27
CA SER A 185 -8.09 14.25 6.03
C SER A 185 -9.23 15.26 5.81
N ASP A 186 -9.80 15.28 4.60
CA ASP A 186 -10.94 16.10 4.24
C ASP A 186 -12.26 15.38 4.65
N GLU A 187 -12.90 15.90 5.68
CA GLU A 187 -14.15 15.38 6.22
C GLU A 187 -15.38 15.79 5.40
N THR A 188 -15.23 16.76 4.49
CA THR A 188 -16.34 17.26 3.64
C THR A 188 -16.58 16.37 2.42
N LEU A 189 -15.66 15.46 2.10
CA LEU A 189 -15.83 14.54 0.99
C LEU A 189 -17.11 13.71 1.12
N PRO A 190 -17.81 13.41 0.01
CA PRO A 190 -18.90 12.44 0.01
C PRO A 190 -18.41 11.06 0.50
N ASP A 191 -19.22 10.30 1.21
CA ASP A 191 -18.82 9.02 1.83
C ASP A 191 -18.27 8.01 0.81
N ASN A 192 -18.79 8.00 -0.40
CA ASN A 192 -18.28 7.15 -1.47
C ASN A 192 -16.89 7.55 -2.00
N LYS A 193 -16.36 8.70 -1.59
CA LYS A 193 -15.02 9.20 -1.91
C LYS A 193 -14.10 9.24 -0.70
N LYS A 194 -14.62 9.09 0.53
CA LYS A 194 -13.82 9.04 1.75
C LYS A 194 -12.98 7.77 1.80
N LEU A 195 -11.77 7.92 2.31
CA LEU A 195 -10.98 6.82 2.82
C LEU A 195 -11.47 6.53 4.25
N ASN A 196 -11.81 5.29 4.52
CA ASN A 196 -12.16 4.77 5.83
C ASN A 196 -11.86 3.27 5.83
N THR A 197 -10.61 2.92 6.12
CA THR A 197 -10.11 1.56 5.93
C THR A 197 -9.31 1.14 7.14
N ASP A 198 -9.59 -0.02 7.68
CA ASP A 198 -8.78 -0.69 8.67
C ASP A 198 -7.76 -1.60 7.98
N ILE A 199 -6.49 -1.55 8.39
CA ILE A 199 -5.40 -2.34 7.81
C ILE A 199 -4.59 -2.97 8.94
N TRP A 200 -4.22 -4.23 8.76
CA TRP A 200 -3.39 -5.00 9.70
C TRP A 200 -2.11 -5.45 9.03
N TYR A 201 -0.99 -5.19 9.67
CA TYR A 201 0.32 -5.70 9.30
C TYR A 201 0.84 -6.66 10.38
N ASP A 202 1.52 -7.71 9.99
CA ASP A 202 2.21 -8.59 10.92
C ASP A 202 3.20 -7.81 11.79
N ALA A 203 3.16 -7.99 13.11
CA ALA A 203 3.95 -7.18 14.03
C ALA A 203 5.47 -7.41 13.90
N LYS A 204 5.89 -8.55 13.34
CA LYS A 204 7.30 -8.91 13.19
C LYS A 204 7.84 -8.64 11.78
N SER A 205 7.11 -9.08 10.76
CA SER A 205 7.55 -9.01 9.37
C SER A 205 7.03 -7.78 8.63
N LEU A 206 6.05 -7.05 9.18
CA LEU A 206 5.35 -5.92 8.56
C LEU A 206 4.66 -6.28 7.23
N ILE A 207 4.43 -7.57 7.00
CA ILE A 207 3.65 -8.04 5.84
C ILE A 207 2.18 -7.67 6.05
N TRP A 208 1.55 -7.16 5.01
CA TRP A 208 0.13 -6.88 5.01
C TRP A 208 -0.67 -8.18 5.21
N LEU A 209 -1.50 -8.22 6.25
CA LEU A 209 -2.29 -9.39 6.62
C LEU A 209 -3.75 -9.29 6.19
N LYS A 210 -4.35 -8.09 6.42
CA LYS A 210 -5.78 -7.90 6.31
C LYS A 210 -6.12 -6.45 6.03
N ALA A 211 -7.19 -6.20 5.30
CA ALA A 211 -7.85 -4.91 5.25
C ALA A 211 -9.36 -5.05 5.33
N GLN A 212 -10.03 -4.07 5.92
CA GLN A 212 -11.50 -3.99 6.00
C GLN A 212 -11.98 -2.57 5.71
N PHE A 213 -13.08 -2.47 4.97
CA PHE A 213 -13.76 -1.19 4.76
C PHE A 213 -15.23 -1.43 4.39
N ILE A 214 -16.05 -0.38 4.58
CA ILE A 214 -17.47 -0.40 4.23
C ILE A 214 -17.68 0.46 2.98
N LYS A 215 -18.14 -0.15 1.91
CA LYS A 215 -18.52 0.54 0.68
C LYS A 215 -19.59 -0.25 -0.06
N GLN A 216 -20.86 0.11 0.11
CA GLN A 216 -21.99 -0.66 -0.42
C GLN A 216 -21.92 -2.16 -0.03
N GLY A 217 -21.58 -2.42 1.24
CA GLY A 217 -21.31 -3.70 1.84
C GLY A 217 -19.99 -3.74 2.58
N ASN A 218 -19.77 -4.78 3.36
CA ASN A 218 -18.55 -5.02 4.13
C ASN A 218 -17.52 -5.72 3.25
N TRP A 219 -16.38 -5.07 3.05
CA TRP A 219 -15.28 -5.63 2.27
C TRP A 219 -14.16 -6.07 3.19
N GLU A 220 -13.55 -7.19 2.81
CA GLU A 220 -12.40 -7.71 3.55
C GLU A 220 -11.40 -8.37 2.59
N TYR A 221 -10.13 -8.07 2.79
CA TYR A 221 -8.98 -8.75 2.22
C TYR A 221 -8.36 -9.60 3.33
N ARG A 222 -8.11 -10.87 3.09
CA ARG A 222 -7.44 -11.80 4.02
C ARG A 222 -6.25 -12.44 3.34
N LEU A 223 -5.08 -12.35 3.97
CA LEU A 223 -3.89 -13.08 3.49
C LEU A 223 -4.21 -14.58 3.48
N LYS A 224 -4.08 -15.18 2.31
CA LYS A 224 -4.29 -16.61 2.05
C LYS A 224 -2.98 -17.36 1.93
N LYS A 225 -2.02 -16.80 1.17
CA LYS A 225 -0.74 -17.43 0.89
C LYS A 225 0.39 -16.42 0.88
N LEU A 226 1.50 -16.82 1.49
CA LEU A 226 2.80 -16.14 1.50
C LEU A 226 3.86 -17.15 1.08
N ASN A 227 4.76 -16.77 0.15
CA ASN A 227 5.84 -17.61 -0.35
C ASN A 227 7.09 -16.80 -0.63
#